data_4d2ba2f0c86184270b6bff4555b5b3e3
#
_entry.id   4d2ba2f0c86184270b6bff4555b5b3e3
#
_cell.length_a   1.000
_cell.length_b   1.000
_cell.length_c   1.000
_cell.angle_alpha   90.00
_cell.angle_beta   90.00
_cell.angle_gamma   90.00
#
_symmetry.space_group_name_H-M   'P 1'
#
loop_
_entity.id
_entity.type
_entity.pdbx_description
1 polymer ?
#
loop_
_entity_poly.entity_id
_entity_poly.type
_entity_poly.pdbx_seq_one_letter_code
_entity_poly.pdbx_strand_id
1 'polypeptide(L)'
;MKLINNLLLGVFMASIAEATVFAESAGVETETALNVFAAGAGNSMVLNAKREKILKEDFSTHFSSALIHKDLHYLQDFARTIGRPLFTGSIIKELFGLTFRENMETLDLSAIYKVLKEL
;
A
#
# COMPACT_ATOMS: atom_id res chain seq x y z
N MET A 1 18.27 7.75 2.10
CA MET A 1 17.16 7.94 3.09
C MET A 1 15.78 8.00 2.43
N LYS A 2 15.64 8.62 1.27
CA LYS A 2 14.34 8.68 0.56
C LYS A 2 13.79 7.29 0.24
N LEU A 3 14.63 6.39 -0.29
CA LEU A 3 14.20 5.01 -0.57
C LEU A 3 13.78 4.26 0.69
N ILE A 4 14.53 4.45 1.76
CA ILE A 4 14.20 3.80 3.05
C ILE A 4 12.87 4.34 3.58
N ASN A 5 12.63 5.64 3.45
CA ASN A 5 11.35 6.21 3.85
C ASN A 5 10.19 5.65 3.01
N ASN A 6 10.44 5.35 1.74
CA ASN A 6 9.42 4.75 0.87
C ASN A 6 9.08 3.32 1.25
N LEU A 7 9.95 2.63 2.00
CA LEU A 7 9.60 1.37 2.63
C LEU A 7 8.39 1.55 3.54
N LEU A 8 8.39 2.58 4.37
CA LEU A 8 7.25 2.87 5.24
C LEU A 8 6.02 3.24 4.43
N LEU A 9 6.18 4.06 3.39
CA LEU A 9 5.06 4.42 2.51
C LEU A 9 4.39 3.18 1.93
N GLY A 10 5.16 2.27 1.37
CA GLY A 10 4.64 1.04 0.76
C GLY A 10 3.97 0.14 1.79
N VAL A 11 4.62 -0.07 2.92
CA VAL A 11 4.10 -0.92 4.00
C VAL A 11 2.80 -0.35 4.55
N PHE A 12 2.76 0.95 4.83
CA PHE A 12 1.56 1.59 5.36
C PHE A 12 0.41 1.51 4.36
N MET A 13 0.67 1.80 3.10
CA MET A 13 -0.39 1.74 2.08
C MET A 13 -0.96 0.32 1.93
N ALA A 14 -0.10 -0.67 1.84
CA ALA A 14 -0.54 -2.05 1.72
C ALA A 14 -1.31 -2.52 2.95
N SER A 15 -0.86 -2.14 4.14
CA SER A 15 -1.53 -2.48 5.40
C SER A 15 -2.91 -1.82 5.51
N ILE A 16 -3.01 -0.56 5.12
CA ILE A 16 -4.28 0.17 5.09
C ILE A 16 -5.26 -0.53 4.15
N ALA A 17 -4.79 -0.89 2.96
CA ALA A 17 -5.61 -1.58 1.97
C ALA A 17 -6.10 -2.92 2.49
N GLU A 18 -5.21 -3.72 3.05
CA GLU A 18 -5.57 -5.04 3.58
C GLU A 18 -6.53 -4.93 4.74
N ALA A 19 -6.27 -4.03 5.69
CA ALA A 19 -7.14 -3.83 6.84
C ALA A 19 -8.54 -3.38 6.41
N THR A 20 -8.61 -2.50 5.40
CA THR A 20 -9.89 -2.01 4.88
C THR A 20 -10.69 -3.14 4.22
N VAL A 21 -10.03 -3.92 3.36
CA VAL A 21 -10.68 -5.07 2.69
C VAL A 21 -11.14 -6.10 3.72
N PHE A 22 -10.30 -6.37 4.73
CA PHE A 22 -10.65 -7.31 5.80
C PHE A 22 -11.89 -6.83 6.57
N ALA A 23 -11.93 -5.54 6.92
CA ALA A 23 -13.07 -4.94 7.62
C ALA A 23 -14.35 -5.05 6.78
N GLU A 24 -14.26 -4.76 5.48
CA GLU A 24 -15.39 -4.89 4.55
C GLU A 24 -15.89 -6.34 4.51
N SER A 25 -14.98 -7.29 4.44
CA SER A 25 -15.32 -8.72 4.44
C SER A 25 -15.99 -9.15 5.72
N ALA A 26 -15.70 -8.46 6.81
CA ALA A 26 -16.35 -8.71 8.12
C ALA A 26 -17.67 -7.96 8.28
N GLY A 27 -18.13 -7.25 7.25
CA GLY A 27 -19.41 -6.55 7.26
C GLY A 27 -19.36 -5.10 7.73
N VAL A 28 -18.17 -4.52 7.82
CA VAL A 28 -18.00 -3.10 8.22
C VAL A 28 -17.98 -2.22 6.97
N GLU A 29 -18.73 -1.12 6.98
CA GLU A 29 -18.69 -0.14 5.90
C GLU A 29 -17.29 0.45 5.77
N THR A 30 -16.87 0.71 4.53
CA THR A 30 -15.56 1.27 4.22
C THR A 30 -15.30 2.57 4.99
N GLU A 31 -16.24 3.50 4.95
CA GLU A 31 -16.07 4.79 5.63
C GLU A 31 -15.93 4.62 7.14
N THR A 32 -16.73 3.74 7.73
CA THR A 32 -16.67 3.43 9.16
C THR A 32 -15.30 2.86 9.52
N ALA A 33 -14.80 1.91 8.73
CA ALA A 33 -13.48 1.30 8.98
C ALA A 33 -12.39 2.38 8.95
N LEU A 34 -12.38 3.22 7.91
CA LEU A 34 -11.39 4.28 7.78
C LEU A 34 -11.48 5.30 8.92
N ASN A 35 -12.69 5.63 9.39
CA ASN A 35 -12.88 6.51 10.53
C ASN A 35 -12.26 5.93 11.80
N VAL A 36 -12.48 4.63 12.03
CA VAL A 36 -11.90 3.95 13.20
C VAL A 36 -10.38 3.97 13.14
N PHE A 37 -9.80 3.64 11.97
CA PHE A 37 -8.35 3.66 11.79
C PHE A 37 -7.78 5.06 12.04
N ALA A 38 -8.44 6.08 11.50
CA ALA A 38 -7.98 7.47 11.64
C ALA A 38 -8.04 7.97 13.08
N ALA A 39 -8.96 7.43 13.89
CA ALA A 39 -9.12 7.85 15.29
C ALA A 39 -8.20 7.09 16.25
N GLY A 40 -7.55 6.03 15.79
CA GLY A 40 -6.75 5.15 16.63
C GLY A 40 -5.27 5.13 16.27
N ALA A 41 -4.58 4.14 16.83
CA ALA A 41 -3.16 3.93 16.59
C ALA A 41 -2.83 3.53 15.15
N GLY A 42 -3.84 3.14 14.39
CA GLY A 42 -3.67 2.80 12.97
C GLY A 42 -3.58 4.01 12.05
N ASN A 43 -3.71 5.22 12.56
CA ASN A 43 -3.63 6.41 11.72
C ASN A 43 -2.19 6.69 11.27
N SER A 44 -2.07 7.35 10.13
CA SER A 44 -0.79 7.74 9.54
C SER A 44 -1.03 8.86 8.53
N MET A 45 0.06 9.54 8.15
CA MET A 45 -0.03 10.52 7.06
C MET A 45 -0.47 9.86 5.76
N VAL A 46 -0.07 8.60 5.55
CA VAL A 46 -0.49 7.83 4.35
C VAL A 46 -1.99 7.61 4.36
N LEU A 47 -2.56 7.20 5.49
CA LEU A 47 -4.02 7.03 5.60
C LEU A 47 -4.73 8.35 5.32
N ASN A 48 -4.28 9.44 5.93
CA ASN A 48 -4.89 10.76 5.74
C ASN A 48 -4.83 11.19 4.28
N ALA A 49 -3.71 10.91 3.59
CA ALA A 49 -3.54 11.30 2.19
C ALA A 49 -4.34 10.43 1.22
N LYS A 50 -4.59 9.16 1.54
CA LYS A 50 -5.19 8.19 0.62
C LYS A 50 -6.64 7.85 0.92
N ARG A 51 -7.16 8.31 2.04
CA ARG A 51 -8.52 8.03 2.48
C ARG A 51 -9.57 8.30 1.40
N GLU A 52 -9.54 9.50 0.82
CA GLU A 52 -10.52 9.90 -0.19
C GLU A 52 -10.39 9.06 -1.46
N LYS A 53 -9.17 8.68 -1.83
CA LYS A 53 -8.94 7.83 -2.99
C LYS A 53 -9.61 6.47 -2.81
N ILE A 54 -9.52 5.90 -1.62
CA ILE A 54 -10.16 4.62 -1.30
C ILE A 54 -11.68 4.77 -1.33
N LEU A 55 -12.22 5.80 -0.65
CA LEU A 55 -13.66 6.02 -0.57
C LEU A 55 -14.30 6.25 -1.93
N LYS A 56 -13.64 7.00 -2.81
CA LYS A 56 -14.16 7.34 -4.13
C LYS A 56 -13.71 6.38 -5.22
N GLU A 57 -12.85 5.43 -4.86
CA GLU A 57 -12.17 4.54 -5.81
C GLU A 57 -11.55 5.34 -6.97
N ASP A 58 -10.95 6.47 -6.63
CA ASP A 58 -10.22 7.33 -7.55
C ASP A 58 -8.72 7.12 -7.36
N PHE A 59 -8.12 6.30 -8.22
CA PHE A 59 -6.72 5.93 -8.13
C PHE A 59 -5.85 6.71 -9.12
N SER A 60 -6.24 7.94 -9.40
CA SER A 60 -5.43 8.85 -10.21
C SER A 60 -4.07 9.03 -9.54
N THR A 61 -3.01 9.01 -10.35
CA THR A 61 -1.67 8.81 -9.86
C THR A 61 -1.04 10.05 -9.24
N HIS A 62 -0.67 9.93 -7.94
CA HIS A 62 0.28 10.83 -7.31
C HIS A 62 1.63 10.13 -7.15
N PHE A 63 1.62 8.85 -6.79
CA PHE A 63 2.79 7.99 -6.67
C PHE A 63 2.40 6.62 -7.17
N SER A 64 2.96 6.19 -8.31
CA SER A 64 2.47 4.99 -8.98
C SER A 64 2.84 3.69 -8.26
N SER A 65 2.01 2.67 -8.46
CA SER A 65 2.29 1.32 -7.97
C SER A 65 3.59 0.77 -8.54
N ALA A 66 3.87 1.05 -9.83
CA ALA A 66 5.12 0.65 -10.46
C ALA A 66 6.32 1.29 -9.77
N LEU A 67 6.21 2.54 -9.36
CA LEU A 67 7.30 3.25 -8.70
C LEU A 67 7.60 2.70 -7.31
N ILE A 68 6.57 2.43 -6.51
CA ILE A 68 6.80 1.84 -5.18
C ILE A 68 7.38 0.42 -5.31
N HIS A 69 6.90 -0.35 -6.28
CA HIS A 69 7.44 -1.68 -6.57
C HIS A 69 8.93 -1.59 -6.91
N LYS A 70 9.31 -0.65 -7.77
CA LYS A 70 10.70 -0.44 -8.18
C LYS A 70 11.56 -0.02 -6.98
N ASP A 71 11.08 0.89 -6.15
CA ASP A 71 11.82 1.35 -4.98
C ASP A 71 12.06 0.22 -3.99
N LEU A 72 11.06 -0.62 -3.76
CA LEU A 72 11.19 -1.78 -2.88
C LEU A 72 12.16 -2.82 -3.46
N HIS A 73 12.19 -2.96 -4.78
CA HIS A 73 13.15 -3.83 -5.45
C HIS A 73 14.59 -3.35 -5.23
N TYR A 74 14.82 -2.05 -5.38
CA TYR A 74 16.13 -1.46 -5.10
C TYR A 74 16.55 -1.68 -3.65
N LEU A 75 15.62 -1.58 -2.71
CA LEU A 75 15.90 -1.85 -1.30
C LEU A 75 16.25 -3.31 -1.06
N GLN A 76 15.61 -4.24 -1.77
CA GLN A 76 15.97 -5.66 -1.69
C GLN A 76 17.41 -5.89 -2.16
N ASP A 77 17.80 -5.27 -3.27
CA ASP A 77 19.16 -5.39 -3.78
C ASP A 77 20.16 -4.81 -2.78
N PHE A 78 19.86 -3.65 -2.22
CA PHE A 78 20.71 -3.02 -1.22
C PHE A 78 20.82 -3.87 0.05
N ALA A 79 19.70 -4.44 0.49
CA ALA A 79 19.67 -5.32 1.66
C ALA A 79 20.64 -6.49 1.48
N ARG A 80 20.64 -7.08 0.29
CA ARG A 80 21.56 -8.18 -0.02
C ARG A 80 23.02 -7.72 0.02
N THR A 81 23.30 -6.54 -0.53
CA THR A 81 24.65 -5.96 -0.54
C THR A 81 25.20 -5.76 0.86
N ILE A 82 24.38 -5.27 1.80
CA ILE A 82 24.83 -5.02 3.18
C ILE A 82 24.60 -6.22 4.11
N GLY A 83 24.07 -7.33 3.60
CA GLY A 83 23.82 -8.52 4.40
C GLY A 83 22.73 -8.37 5.44
N ARG A 84 21.74 -7.52 5.20
CA ARG A 84 20.64 -7.26 6.12
C ARG A 84 19.31 -7.64 5.48
N PRO A 85 18.63 -8.70 5.95
CA PRO A 85 17.34 -9.09 5.35
C PRO A 85 16.28 -7.99 5.42
N LEU A 86 15.48 -7.88 4.36
CA LEU A 86 14.37 -6.96 4.27
C LEU A 86 13.07 -7.77 4.33
N PHE A 87 12.50 -7.94 5.52
CA PHE A 87 11.34 -8.81 5.72
C PHE A 87 10.06 -8.21 5.16
N THR A 88 9.56 -7.16 5.81
CA THR A 88 8.27 -6.57 5.46
C THR A 88 8.27 -6.02 4.04
N GLY A 89 9.34 -5.33 3.68
CA GLY A 89 9.45 -4.73 2.34
C GLY A 89 9.44 -5.76 1.22
N SER A 90 10.01 -6.95 1.45
CA SER A 90 10.02 -8.00 0.44
C SER A 90 8.62 -8.55 0.17
N ILE A 91 7.84 -8.79 1.22
CA ILE A 91 6.46 -9.26 1.09
C ILE A 91 5.60 -8.18 0.40
N ILE A 92 5.74 -6.95 0.84
CA ILE A 92 4.97 -5.82 0.32
C ILE A 92 5.30 -5.56 -1.16
N LYS A 93 6.55 -5.71 -1.54
CA LYS A 93 6.94 -5.60 -2.96
C LYS A 93 6.15 -6.60 -3.80
N GLU A 94 6.03 -7.85 -3.35
CA GLU A 94 5.27 -8.86 -4.09
C GLU A 94 3.78 -8.51 -4.17
N LEU A 95 3.23 -7.91 -3.11
CA LEU A 95 1.85 -7.43 -3.14
C LEU A 95 1.66 -6.38 -4.24
N PHE A 96 2.54 -5.38 -4.30
CA PHE A 96 2.47 -4.36 -5.36
C PHE A 96 2.73 -4.96 -6.74
N GLY A 97 3.45 -6.07 -6.81
CA GLY A 97 3.62 -6.82 -8.05
C GLY A 97 2.30 -7.27 -8.67
N LEU A 98 1.27 -7.48 -7.85
CA LEU A 98 -0.07 -7.85 -8.34
C LEU A 98 -0.69 -6.76 -9.21
N THR A 99 -0.30 -5.50 -9.04
CA THR A 99 -0.83 -4.41 -9.86
C THR A 99 -0.45 -4.56 -11.33
N PHE A 100 0.72 -5.15 -11.61
CA PHE A 100 1.14 -5.41 -12.99
C PHE A 100 0.23 -6.45 -13.65
N ARG A 101 -0.14 -7.47 -12.91
CA ARG A 101 -1.04 -8.51 -13.40
C ARG A 101 -2.41 -7.95 -13.76
N GLU A 102 -2.87 -6.95 -13.01
CA GLU A 102 -4.19 -6.35 -13.19
C GLU A 102 -4.17 -5.10 -14.09
N ASN A 103 -3.02 -4.78 -14.69
CA ASN A 103 -2.83 -3.59 -15.52
C ASN A 103 -3.11 -2.28 -14.77
N MET A 104 -2.75 -2.24 -13.49
CA MET A 104 -2.94 -1.08 -12.61
C MET A 104 -1.61 -0.48 -12.13
N GLU A 105 -0.50 -0.91 -12.71
CA GLU A 105 0.84 -0.49 -12.26
C GLU A 105 1.12 0.99 -12.45
N THR A 106 0.44 1.63 -13.40
CA THR A 106 0.59 3.07 -13.63
C THR A 106 -0.32 3.91 -12.73
N LEU A 107 -1.28 3.29 -12.07
CA LEU A 107 -2.17 3.97 -11.15
C LEU A 107 -1.49 4.27 -9.83
N ASP A 108 -2.10 5.13 -9.03
CA ASP A 108 -1.60 5.46 -7.69
C ASP A 108 -1.42 4.19 -6.85
N LEU A 109 -0.47 4.21 -5.92
CA LEU A 109 -0.23 3.03 -5.07
C LEU A 109 -1.46 2.65 -4.24
N SER A 110 -2.41 3.56 -4.05
CA SER A 110 -3.68 3.25 -3.38
C SER A 110 -4.53 2.24 -4.16
N ALA A 111 -4.24 2.02 -5.45
CA ALA A 111 -4.95 1.03 -6.26
C ALA A 111 -4.75 -0.40 -5.74
N ILE A 112 -3.76 -0.64 -4.89
CA ILE A 112 -3.60 -1.95 -4.23
C ILE A 112 -4.86 -2.34 -3.45
N TYR A 113 -5.59 -1.37 -2.93
CA TYR A 113 -6.88 -1.62 -2.28
C TYR A 113 -7.83 -2.35 -3.24
N LYS A 114 -7.96 -1.85 -4.47
CA LYS A 114 -8.85 -2.48 -5.45
C LYS A 114 -8.37 -3.87 -5.83
N VAL A 115 -7.08 -4.05 -6.01
CA VAL A 115 -6.50 -5.35 -6.33
C VAL A 115 -6.83 -6.36 -5.24
N LEU A 116 -6.61 -6.01 -3.97
CA LEU A 116 -6.89 -6.90 -2.85
C LEU A 116 -8.38 -7.17 -2.68
N LYS A 117 -9.23 -6.17 -2.94
CA LYS A 117 -10.67 -6.30 -2.84
C LYS A 117 -11.24 -7.33 -3.82
N GLU A 118 -10.62 -7.44 -4.98
CA GLU A 118 -11.07 -8.32 -6.06
C GLU A 118 -10.44 -9.73 -6.00
N LEU A 119 -9.61 -10.01 -5.02
CA LEU A 119 -9.03 -11.33 -4.87
C LEU A 119 -10.11 -12.38 -4.41
#